data_87c2e7d3c1b4a68b6834370d66b146c0
#
_entry.id   87c2e7d3c1b4a68b6834370d66b146c0
#
_cell.length_a   1.000
_cell.length_b   1.000
_cell.length_c   1.000
_cell.angle_alpha   90.00
_cell.angle_beta   90.00
_cell.angle_gamma   90.00
#
_symmetry.space_group_name_H-M   'P 1'
#
loop_
_entity.id
_entity.type
_entity.pdbx_description
1 polymer ?
#
loop_
_entity_poly.entity_id
_entity_poly.type
_entity_poly.pdbx_seq_one_letter_code
_entity_poly.pdbx_strand_id
1 'polypeptide(L)'
;MFRTSVRIRDYMIRRPVLVRADSDIFDAIRQIINHRISGVTVVDEHRKPVGILSELDCLGAILSGSYYGEEQGVIKVEDFMTSPVETINVDENIIDVAKSMLDHKRRRRPVVDENGHLIGQVTCRALLKAIRDLDIPDHKPT
;
A
#
# COMPACT_ATOMS: atom_id res chain seq x y z
N MET A 1 -26.99 -1.68 9.26
CA MET A 1 -27.29 -1.79 7.81
C MET A 1 -26.13 -2.47 7.10
N PHE A 2 -26.42 -3.45 6.29
CA PHE A 2 -25.38 -4.13 5.51
C PHE A 2 -25.09 -3.37 4.23
N ARG A 3 -23.84 -3.39 3.81
CA ARG A 3 -23.43 -2.83 2.54
C ARG A 3 -23.59 -3.88 1.46
N THR A 4 -24.02 -3.45 0.27
CA THR A 4 -24.19 -4.34 -0.89
C THR A 4 -23.15 -4.11 -1.98
N SER A 5 -22.46 -2.98 -1.96
CA SER A 5 -21.42 -2.69 -2.94
C SER A 5 -20.24 -3.64 -2.79
N VAL A 6 -19.71 -4.09 -3.92
CA VAL A 6 -18.53 -4.96 -3.97
C VAL A 6 -17.36 -4.28 -4.67
N ARG A 7 -17.47 -2.98 -4.97
CA ARG A 7 -16.47 -2.26 -5.75
C ARG A 7 -15.46 -1.58 -4.87
N ILE A 8 -14.22 -1.62 -5.29
CA ILE A 8 -13.09 -1.04 -4.55
C ILE A 8 -13.30 0.44 -4.24
N ARG A 9 -13.90 1.19 -5.16
CA ARG A 9 -14.13 2.64 -4.96
C ARG A 9 -14.84 2.98 -3.65
N ASP A 10 -15.67 2.07 -3.15
CA ASP A 10 -16.49 2.33 -1.96
C ASP A 10 -15.75 1.99 -0.66
N TYR A 11 -14.57 1.40 -0.75
CA TYR A 11 -13.83 0.94 0.42
C TYR A 11 -12.37 1.42 0.46
N MET A 12 -11.89 2.06 -0.60
CA MET A 12 -10.51 2.53 -0.65
C MET A 12 -10.29 3.74 0.25
N ILE A 13 -9.07 3.88 0.70
CA ILE A 13 -8.59 5.07 1.40
C ILE A 13 -8.22 6.08 0.33
N ARG A 14 -8.88 7.25 0.32
CA ARG A 14 -8.73 8.23 -0.78
C ARG A 14 -7.49 9.10 -0.66
N ARG A 15 -6.94 9.24 0.55
CA ARG A 15 -5.74 10.04 0.78
C ARG A 15 -4.72 9.21 1.57
N PRO A 16 -4.14 8.19 0.92
CA PRO A 16 -3.15 7.39 1.60
C PRO A 16 -1.87 8.18 1.83
N VAL A 17 -1.10 7.76 2.83
CA VAL A 17 0.26 8.27 3.03
C VAL A 17 1.11 7.76 1.87
N LEU A 18 1.84 8.66 1.23
CA LEU A 18 2.69 8.36 0.08
C LEU A 18 4.09 8.88 0.31
N VAL A 19 5.07 8.24 -0.32
CA VAL A 19 6.42 8.77 -0.40
C VAL A 19 6.91 8.72 -1.85
N ARG A 20 7.85 9.59 -2.18
CA ARG A 20 8.46 9.62 -3.51
C ARG A 20 9.60 8.60 -3.58
N ALA A 21 9.75 7.98 -4.74
CA ALA A 21 10.83 7.02 -4.99
C ALA A 21 12.21 7.66 -4.80
N ASP A 22 12.34 8.93 -5.14
CA ASP A 22 13.60 9.68 -5.03
C ASP A 22 13.82 10.33 -3.66
N SER A 23 12.91 10.14 -2.70
CA SER A 23 13.09 10.73 -1.38
C SER A 23 14.05 9.93 -0.50
N ASP A 24 14.52 10.60 0.55
CA ASP A 24 15.38 10.02 1.55
C ASP A 24 14.59 8.96 2.34
N ILE A 25 15.20 7.81 2.54
CA ILE A 25 14.59 6.71 3.29
C ILE A 25 14.18 7.15 4.70
N PHE A 26 14.94 8.04 5.34
CA PHE A 26 14.61 8.50 6.68
C PHE A 26 13.35 9.34 6.74
N ASP A 27 13.03 10.07 5.65
CA ASP A 27 11.76 10.78 5.54
C ASP A 27 10.60 9.77 5.49
N ALA A 28 10.78 8.69 4.74
CA ALA A 28 9.78 7.63 4.65
C ALA A 28 9.58 6.93 6.00
N ILE A 29 10.69 6.67 6.71
CA ILE A 29 10.64 6.05 8.05
C ILE A 29 9.83 6.92 9.00
N ARG A 30 10.04 8.24 8.98
CA ARG A 30 9.26 9.17 9.82
C ARG A 30 7.77 9.09 9.50
N GLN A 31 7.41 9.01 8.22
CA GLN A 31 6.01 8.88 7.81
C GLN A 31 5.39 7.58 8.33
N ILE A 32 6.11 6.47 8.21
CA ILE A 32 5.66 5.16 8.68
C ILE A 32 5.41 5.19 10.20
N ILE A 33 6.38 5.72 10.96
CA ILE A 33 6.29 5.78 12.41
C ILE A 33 5.16 6.72 12.85
N ASN A 34 5.11 7.92 12.29
CA ASN A 34 4.15 8.95 12.70
C ASN A 34 2.71 8.56 12.40
N HIS A 35 2.47 7.84 11.32
CA HIS A 35 1.13 7.39 10.93
C HIS A 35 0.78 6.01 11.46
N ARG A 36 1.71 5.35 12.16
CA ARG A 36 1.51 4.01 12.75
C ARG A 36 1.05 2.99 11.71
N ILE A 37 1.72 2.99 10.58
CA ILE A 37 1.44 2.08 9.47
C ILE A 37 2.62 1.13 9.25
N SER A 38 2.38 -0.01 8.61
CA SER A 38 3.42 -1.02 8.39
C SER A 38 4.21 -0.81 7.11
N GLY A 39 3.81 0.15 6.30
CA GLY A 39 4.47 0.48 5.05
C GLY A 39 3.71 1.56 4.30
N VAL A 40 4.30 2.03 3.21
CA VAL A 40 3.76 3.11 2.39
C VAL A 40 3.82 2.75 0.92
N THR A 41 2.90 3.31 0.15
CA THR A 41 2.97 3.26 -1.31
C THR A 41 3.98 4.30 -1.78
N VAL A 42 4.83 3.87 -2.70
CA VAL A 42 5.88 4.71 -3.31
C VAL A 42 5.40 5.15 -4.68
N VAL A 43 5.52 6.43 -4.97
CA VAL A 43 5.12 7.00 -6.26
C VAL A 43 6.30 7.69 -6.93
N ASP A 44 6.22 7.82 -8.25
CA ASP A 44 7.17 8.62 -9.02
C ASP A 44 6.75 10.10 -9.03
N GLU A 45 7.47 10.91 -9.80
CA GLU A 45 7.20 12.34 -9.94
C GLU A 45 5.86 12.65 -10.59
N HIS A 46 5.27 11.68 -11.29
CA HIS A 46 3.96 11.82 -11.94
C HIS A 46 2.83 11.19 -11.11
N ARG A 47 3.09 10.88 -9.85
CA ARG A 47 2.14 10.26 -8.93
C ARG A 47 1.67 8.87 -9.38
N LYS A 48 2.52 8.17 -10.11
CA LYS A 48 2.26 6.77 -10.48
C LYS A 48 2.89 5.85 -9.45
N PRO A 49 2.17 4.84 -8.95
CA PRO A 49 2.75 3.91 -7.99
C PRO A 49 3.84 3.06 -8.65
N VAL A 50 4.99 3.01 -8.01
CA VAL A 50 6.17 2.30 -8.51
C VAL A 50 6.68 1.25 -7.54
N GLY A 51 6.22 1.26 -6.30
CA GLY A 51 6.65 0.27 -5.32
C GLY A 51 5.91 0.40 -4.00
N ILE A 52 6.28 -0.48 -3.08
CA ILE A 52 5.84 -0.46 -1.69
C ILE A 52 7.09 -0.50 -0.82
N LEU A 53 7.13 0.35 0.19
CA LEU A 53 8.20 0.36 1.18
C LEU A 53 7.64 -0.10 2.52
N SER A 54 8.11 -1.25 3.00
CA SER A 54 7.66 -1.82 4.27
C SER A 54 8.60 -1.48 5.41
N GLU A 55 8.17 -1.78 6.64
CA GLU A 55 9.03 -1.67 7.83
C GLU A 55 10.28 -2.54 7.67
N LEU A 56 10.15 -3.74 7.12
CA LEU A 56 11.29 -4.62 6.91
C LEU A 56 12.27 -4.05 5.89
N ASP A 57 11.76 -3.42 4.84
CA ASP A 57 12.61 -2.75 3.84
C ASP A 57 13.43 -1.64 4.50
N CYS A 58 12.82 -0.89 5.40
CA CYS A 58 13.50 0.19 6.13
C CYS A 58 14.59 -0.36 7.04
N LEU A 59 14.31 -1.44 7.75
CA LEU A 59 15.33 -2.10 8.58
C LEU A 59 16.50 -2.56 7.73
N GLY A 60 16.22 -3.15 6.58
CA GLY A 60 17.25 -3.57 5.64
C GLY A 60 18.14 -2.40 5.20
N ALA A 61 17.51 -1.27 4.90
CA ALA A 61 18.23 -0.07 4.48
C ALA A 61 19.18 0.44 5.57
N ILE A 62 18.68 0.52 6.81
CA ILE A 62 19.48 0.99 7.94
C ILE A 62 20.67 0.08 8.18
N LEU A 63 20.46 -1.23 8.16
CA LEU A 63 21.50 -2.19 8.48
C LEU A 63 22.52 -2.36 7.36
N SER A 64 22.16 -2.08 6.12
CA SER A 64 23.06 -2.27 4.97
C SER A 64 23.99 -1.10 4.72
N GLY A 65 23.56 0.12 5.01
CA GLY A 65 24.29 1.32 4.60
C GLY A 65 24.79 2.17 5.74
N SER A 66 23.90 2.87 6.40
CA SER A 66 24.27 3.88 7.39
C SER A 66 24.87 3.31 8.67
N TYR A 67 24.62 2.03 8.95
CA TYR A 67 25.12 1.39 10.17
C TYR A 67 26.66 1.40 10.25
N TYR A 68 27.35 1.29 9.13
CA TYR A 68 28.81 1.20 9.12
C TYR A 68 29.51 2.56 9.07
N GLY A 69 28.76 3.65 9.21
CA GLY A 69 29.35 4.98 9.30
C GLY A 69 30.04 5.47 8.04
N GLU A 70 29.86 4.80 6.95
CA GLU A 70 30.38 5.28 5.69
C GLU A 70 29.64 6.55 5.25
N GLU A 71 30.37 7.50 4.71
CA GLU A 71 29.75 8.69 4.15
C GLU A 71 28.97 8.31 2.91
N GLN A 72 27.76 7.95 3.16
CA GLN A 72 26.82 7.67 2.11
C GLN A 72 26.15 8.98 1.71
N GLY A 73 25.86 9.14 0.46
CA GLY A 73 24.88 10.12 0.05
C GLY A 73 23.51 9.73 0.61
N VAL A 74 22.50 10.42 0.15
CA VAL A 74 21.11 10.11 0.52
C VAL A 74 20.80 8.67 0.13
N ILE A 75 20.27 7.90 1.09
CA ILE A 75 19.74 6.55 0.81
C ILE A 75 18.32 6.74 0.30
N LYS A 76 18.09 6.37 -0.94
CA LYS A 76 16.81 6.61 -1.58
C LYS A 76 15.83 5.48 -1.35
N VAL A 77 14.55 5.84 -1.23
CA VAL A 77 13.46 4.88 -1.11
C VAL A 77 13.49 3.84 -2.24
N GLU A 78 13.74 4.28 -3.47
CA GLU A 78 13.75 3.39 -4.65
C GLU A 78 14.77 2.27 -4.57
N ASP A 79 15.83 2.45 -3.78
CA ASP A 79 16.87 1.43 -3.65
C ASP A 79 16.45 0.27 -2.74
N PHE A 80 15.40 0.46 -1.94
CA PHE A 80 14.97 -0.55 -0.95
C PHE A 80 13.51 -0.96 -1.07
N MET A 81 12.70 -0.26 -1.85
CA MET A 81 11.30 -0.61 -2.04
C MET A 81 11.15 -1.95 -2.77
N THR A 82 10.01 -2.59 -2.57
CA THR A 82 9.61 -3.76 -3.35
C THR A 82 8.93 -3.27 -4.63
N SER A 83 9.40 -3.70 -5.78
CA SER A 83 8.87 -3.33 -7.09
C SER A 83 8.98 -4.49 -8.08
N PRO A 84 8.20 -4.53 -9.15
CA PRO A 84 7.09 -3.64 -9.40
C PRO A 84 5.94 -3.84 -8.42
N VAL A 85 4.97 -2.93 -8.41
CA VAL A 85 3.81 -3.02 -7.54
C VAL A 85 2.57 -3.35 -8.36
N GLU A 86 1.75 -4.26 -7.84
CA GLU A 86 0.46 -4.57 -8.44
C GLU A 86 -0.51 -3.44 -8.11
N THR A 87 -1.31 -3.01 -9.09
CA THR A 87 -2.30 -1.96 -8.92
C THR A 87 -3.69 -2.49 -9.22
N ILE A 88 -4.71 -1.76 -8.79
CA ILE A 88 -6.10 -2.11 -9.05
C ILE A 88 -6.87 -0.90 -9.55
N ASN A 89 -7.91 -1.17 -10.32
CA ASN A 89 -8.84 -0.18 -10.82
C ASN A 89 -9.99 -0.02 -9.81
N VAL A 90 -10.60 1.16 -9.76
CA VAL A 90 -11.68 1.48 -8.81
C VAL A 90 -12.92 0.57 -8.95
N ASP A 91 -13.12 -0.02 -10.11
CA ASP A 91 -14.29 -0.85 -10.37
C ASP A 91 -14.07 -2.34 -10.11
N GLU A 92 -12.86 -2.73 -9.70
CA GLU A 92 -12.61 -4.13 -9.40
C GLU A 92 -13.40 -4.60 -8.18
N ASN A 93 -13.70 -5.88 -8.17
CA ASN A 93 -14.47 -6.53 -7.12
C ASN A 93 -13.58 -6.78 -5.91
N ILE A 94 -14.05 -6.44 -4.71
CA ILE A 94 -13.25 -6.59 -3.48
C ILE A 94 -12.86 -8.03 -3.18
N ILE A 95 -13.68 -9.01 -3.58
CA ILE A 95 -13.36 -10.42 -3.36
C ILE A 95 -12.19 -10.84 -4.26
N ASP A 96 -12.20 -10.43 -5.53
CA ASP A 96 -11.11 -10.73 -6.45
C ASP A 96 -9.81 -10.06 -6.01
N VAL A 97 -9.90 -8.83 -5.52
CA VAL A 97 -8.73 -8.11 -4.99
C VAL A 97 -8.20 -8.80 -3.75
N ALA A 98 -9.09 -9.23 -2.84
CA ALA A 98 -8.68 -9.96 -1.63
C ALA A 98 -7.95 -11.25 -1.98
N LYS A 99 -8.45 -12.01 -2.97
CA LYS A 99 -7.78 -13.23 -3.44
C LYS A 99 -6.39 -12.93 -4.00
N SER A 100 -6.28 -11.88 -4.81
CA SER A 100 -5.01 -11.48 -5.40
C SER A 100 -4.01 -11.05 -4.33
N MET A 101 -4.46 -10.28 -3.33
CA MET A 101 -3.59 -9.86 -2.23
C MET A 101 -3.10 -11.05 -1.41
N LEU A 102 -3.97 -12.03 -1.18
CA LEU A 102 -3.60 -13.26 -0.49
C LEU A 102 -2.56 -14.05 -1.29
N ASP A 103 -2.78 -14.21 -2.59
CA ASP A 103 -1.88 -14.96 -3.47
C ASP A 103 -0.49 -14.34 -3.54
N HIS A 104 -0.42 -13.02 -3.57
CA HIS A 104 0.84 -12.28 -3.63
C HIS A 104 1.40 -11.91 -2.27
N LYS A 105 0.71 -12.25 -1.19
CA LYS A 105 1.09 -11.93 0.19
C LYS A 105 1.30 -10.42 0.38
N ARG A 106 0.36 -9.62 -0.12
CA ARG A 106 0.39 -8.16 -0.02
C ARG A 106 -0.58 -7.68 1.05
N ARG A 107 -0.19 -6.66 1.81
CA ARG A 107 -1.03 -6.07 2.86
C ARG A 107 -1.73 -4.81 2.41
N ARG A 108 -1.29 -4.26 1.27
CA ARG A 108 -1.85 -3.06 0.68
C ARG A 108 -1.70 -3.10 -0.81
N ARG A 109 -2.55 -2.35 -1.49
CA ARG A 109 -2.48 -2.27 -2.93
C ARG A 109 -2.95 -0.89 -3.38
N PRO A 110 -2.16 -0.19 -4.22
CA PRO A 110 -2.57 1.09 -4.77
C PRO A 110 -3.73 0.94 -5.73
N VAL A 111 -4.62 1.92 -5.69
CA VAL A 111 -5.75 2.05 -6.62
C VAL A 111 -5.41 3.17 -7.60
N VAL A 112 -5.54 2.90 -8.88
CA VAL A 112 -5.19 3.84 -9.93
C VAL A 112 -6.38 4.15 -10.83
N ASP A 113 -6.32 5.32 -11.48
CA ASP A 113 -7.27 5.67 -12.52
C ASP A 113 -6.85 5.04 -13.85
N GLU A 114 -7.59 5.34 -14.91
CA GLU A 114 -7.33 4.77 -16.24
C GLU A 114 -5.99 5.20 -16.84
N ASN A 115 -5.40 6.28 -16.32
CA ASN A 115 -4.09 6.76 -16.76
C ASN A 115 -2.94 6.25 -15.89
N GLY A 116 -3.25 5.41 -14.90
CA GLY A 116 -2.25 4.85 -14.00
C GLY A 116 -1.86 5.75 -12.83
N HIS A 117 -2.54 6.87 -12.65
CA HIS A 117 -2.27 7.77 -11.51
C HIS A 117 -2.95 7.25 -10.26
N LEU A 118 -2.26 7.37 -9.14
CA LEU A 118 -2.78 6.91 -7.86
C LEU A 118 -3.96 7.77 -7.42
N ILE A 119 -5.06 7.12 -7.06
CA ILE A 119 -6.26 7.79 -6.55
C ILE A 119 -6.67 7.28 -5.18
N GLY A 120 -6.04 6.22 -4.69
CA GLY A 120 -6.36 5.66 -3.39
C GLY A 120 -5.52 4.45 -3.08
N GLN A 121 -5.90 3.78 -2.00
CA GLN A 121 -5.21 2.57 -1.56
C GLN A 121 -6.18 1.67 -0.82
N VAL A 122 -5.98 0.37 -0.97
CA VAL A 122 -6.73 -0.65 -0.22
C VAL A 122 -5.76 -1.39 0.67
N THR A 123 -6.19 -1.64 1.92
CA THR A 123 -5.43 -2.45 2.86
C THR A 123 -6.21 -3.72 3.19
N CYS A 124 -5.50 -4.74 3.68
CA CYS A 124 -6.14 -5.97 4.15
C CYS A 124 -7.20 -5.67 5.21
N ARG A 125 -6.91 -4.74 6.12
CA ARG A 125 -7.85 -4.35 7.18
C ARG A 125 -9.13 -3.76 6.61
N ALA A 126 -9.01 -2.88 5.62
CA ALA A 126 -10.18 -2.29 4.97
C ALA A 126 -11.03 -3.34 4.25
N LEU A 127 -10.38 -4.30 3.59
CA LEU A 127 -11.09 -5.40 2.93
C LEU A 127 -11.79 -6.31 3.93
N LEU A 128 -11.15 -6.61 5.06
CA LEU A 128 -11.80 -7.41 6.12
C LEU A 128 -13.06 -6.72 6.62
N LYS A 129 -13.00 -5.42 6.86
CA LYS A 129 -14.17 -4.66 7.29
C LYS A 129 -15.26 -4.66 6.22
N ALA A 130 -14.88 -4.45 4.97
CA ALA A 130 -15.82 -4.43 3.85
C ALA A 130 -16.53 -5.78 3.71
N ILE A 131 -15.78 -6.88 3.75
CA ILE A 131 -16.33 -8.23 3.58
C ILE A 131 -17.24 -8.59 4.76
N ARG A 132 -16.84 -8.21 5.98
CA ARG A 132 -17.69 -8.41 7.17
C ARG A 132 -19.05 -7.74 7.02
N ASP A 133 -19.07 -6.55 6.40
CA ASP A 133 -20.27 -5.73 6.30
C ASP A 133 -21.10 -6.01 5.03
N LEU A 134 -20.64 -6.92 4.17
CA LEU A 134 -21.41 -7.31 2.99
C LEU A 134 -22.67 -8.10 3.38
N ASP A 135 -23.73 -7.84 2.64
CA ASP A 135 -24.95 -8.64 2.74
C ASP A 135 -24.77 -9.93 1.93
N ILE A 136 -24.11 -10.90 2.53
CA ILE A 136 -23.86 -12.20 1.91
C ILE A 136 -24.91 -13.18 2.44
N PRO A 137 -25.77 -13.77 1.57
CA PRO A 137 -26.87 -14.62 2.02
C PRO A 137 -26.47 -15.78 2.92
N ASP A 138 -25.29 -16.35 2.70
CA ASP A 138 -24.82 -17.51 3.47
C ASP A 138 -24.00 -17.12 4.70
N HIS A 139 -23.84 -15.82 4.94
CA HIS A 139 -23.07 -15.34 6.07
C HIS A 139 -23.91 -15.43 7.34
N LYS A 140 -23.50 -16.28 8.26
CA LYS A 140 -24.18 -16.42 9.55
C LYS A 140 -23.25 -15.98 10.66
N PRO A 141 -23.61 -14.92 11.41
CA PRO A 141 -22.86 -14.57 12.61
C PRO A 141 -22.99 -15.69 13.64
N THR A 142 -21.89 -16.07 14.20
CA THR A 142 -21.86 -17.09 15.26
C THR A 142 -21.77 -16.43 16.63
#